data_0affb3ac728dae0273b6a2c6af9d6a32
#
_entry.id   0affb3ac728dae0273b6a2c6af9d6a32
#
_cell.length_a   1.000
_cell.length_b   1.000
_cell.length_c   1.000
_cell.angle_alpha   90.00
_cell.angle_beta   90.00
_cell.angle_gamma   90.00
#
_symmetry.space_group_name_H-M   'P 1'
#
loop_
_entity.id
_entity.type
_entity.pdbx_description
1 polymer ?
#
loop_
_entity_poly.entity_id
_entity_poly.type
_entity_poly.pdbx_seq_one_letter_code
_entity_poly.pdbx_strand_id
1 'polypeptide(L)'
;MLTLTCPLDQEDTVRETEIEVERAEQWMAFIEANDALLKKKIDAVLATGATAVFSAETIEPSIFHALTDAGCFVLGGLERAGIEDLARASGATMCDHLDDADASMLGAFTSLEIETGEGLDGRRERLCLRFGPQAGLVTLDVGGGDGAAVEETIRGLYDALRSTSLAMKSGQVVRGGGSFHMGASLAVKEAAESQAGRERLAMEAFARALENIPSTLAQNAGVDRLDTLLALRAAHRTGQKTAGIDATGTVSPIQSTWLPADTLQHALE
;
A
#
# COMPACT_ATOMS: atom_id res chain seq x y z
N MET A 1 0.77 16.25 16.66
CA MET A 1 0.51 16.67 15.28
C MET A 1 -0.97 16.68 15.00
N LEU A 2 -1.43 17.62 14.19
CA LEU A 2 -2.81 17.74 13.73
C LEU A 2 -2.89 17.29 12.28
N THR A 3 -3.90 16.50 11.91
CA THR A 3 -4.15 16.03 10.56
C THR A 3 -5.48 16.59 10.04
N LEU A 4 -5.43 17.33 8.93
CA LEU A 4 -6.56 18.06 8.38
C LEU A 4 -6.94 17.48 7.00
N THR A 5 -8.25 17.37 6.76
CA THR A 5 -8.81 17.09 5.45
C THR A 5 -9.64 18.24 4.91
N CYS A 6 -9.84 19.28 5.74
CA CYS A 6 -10.48 20.53 5.33
C CYS A 6 -9.46 21.53 4.80
N PRO A 7 -9.88 22.40 3.88
CA PRO A 7 -9.04 23.46 3.35
C PRO A 7 -8.71 24.52 4.40
N LEU A 8 -7.44 24.93 4.43
CA LEU A 8 -6.98 26.09 5.18
C LEU A 8 -6.78 27.27 4.22
N ASP A 9 -7.84 27.70 3.57
CA ASP A 9 -7.86 28.81 2.64
C ASP A 9 -8.94 29.84 3.01
N GLN A 10 -9.12 30.86 2.16
CA GLN A 10 -10.13 31.90 2.34
C GLN A 10 -11.52 31.43 1.94
N GLU A 11 -11.64 30.37 1.12
CA GLU A 11 -12.89 29.94 0.53
C GLU A 11 -13.59 28.89 1.39
N ASP A 12 -14.43 29.34 2.34
CA ASP A 12 -15.35 28.47 3.08
C ASP A 12 -16.63 28.10 2.29
N THR A 13 -16.81 28.62 1.09
CA THR A 13 -18.02 28.35 0.28
C THR A 13 -17.74 28.43 -1.21
N VAL A 14 -18.08 27.35 -1.91
CA VAL A 14 -18.21 27.26 -3.38
C VAL A 14 -19.42 28.11 -3.82
N ARG A 15 -19.40 29.40 -3.53
CA ARG A 15 -20.33 30.39 -4.09
C ARG A 15 -19.48 31.46 -4.73
N GLU A 16 -19.40 31.41 -6.06
CA GLU A 16 -19.01 32.57 -6.87
C GLU A 16 -20.03 33.69 -6.57
N THR A 17 -19.68 34.55 -5.63
CA THR A 17 -20.47 35.75 -5.32
C THR A 17 -19.66 36.91 -5.83
N GLU A 18 -20.11 37.53 -6.92
CA GLU A 18 -19.59 38.80 -7.34
C GLU A 18 -20.01 39.87 -6.33
N ILE A 19 -19.04 40.44 -5.61
CA ILE A 19 -19.26 41.55 -4.69
C ILE A 19 -18.92 42.81 -5.43
N GLU A 20 -19.95 43.61 -5.75
CA GLU A 20 -19.78 44.93 -6.35
C GLU A 20 -19.43 45.93 -5.25
N VAL A 21 -18.20 46.44 -5.25
CA VAL A 21 -17.70 47.40 -4.26
C VAL A 21 -17.66 48.78 -4.89
N GLU A 22 -18.55 49.66 -4.48
CA GLU A 22 -18.65 51.05 -5.01
C GLU A 22 -17.80 52.06 -4.24
N ARG A 23 -17.36 51.75 -2.99
CA ARG A 23 -16.64 52.70 -2.13
C ARG A 23 -15.43 52.07 -1.48
N ALA A 24 -14.37 52.85 -1.31
CA ALA A 24 -13.13 52.43 -0.66
C ALA A 24 -13.35 51.89 0.79
N GLU A 25 -14.29 52.47 1.51
CA GLU A 25 -14.65 52.04 2.87
C GLU A 25 -15.23 50.61 2.91
N GLN A 26 -16.01 50.25 1.89
CA GLN A 26 -16.56 48.90 1.74
C GLN A 26 -15.44 47.85 1.43
N TRP A 27 -14.48 48.28 0.62
CA TRP A 27 -13.32 47.45 0.31
C TRP A 27 -12.46 47.20 1.55
N MET A 28 -12.20 48.23 2.36
CA MET A 28 -11.47 48.09 3.60
C MET A 28 -12.20 47.18 4.60
N ALA A 29 -13.52 47.35 4.75
CA ALA A 29 -14.31 46.48 5.61
C ALA A 29 -14.31 45.02 5.14
N PHE A 30 -14.25 44.75 3.84
CA PHE A 30 -14.13 43.43 3.27
C PHE A 30 -12.76 42.83 3.61
N ILE A 31 -11.67 43.56 3.44
CA ILE A 31 -10.31 43.12 3.82
C ILE A 31 -10.25 42.79 5.32
N GLU A 32 -10.74 43.68 6.17
CA GLU A 32 -10.77 43.49 7.63
C GLU A 32 -11.57 42.24 8.03
N ALA A 33 -12.71 41.98 7.40
CA ALA A 33 -13.51 40.79 7.65
C ALA A 33 -12.78 39.52 7.21
N ASN A 34 -12.08 39.58 6.09
CA ASN A 34 -11.29 38.46 5.59
C ASN A 34 -10.09 38.15 6.47
N ASP A 35 -9.36 39.20 6.90
CA ASP A 35 -8.25 39.03 7.86
C ASP A 35 -8.74 38.47 9.20
N ALA A 36 -9.93 38.85 9.64
CA ALA A 36 -10.53 38.31 10.86
C ALA A 36 -10.87 36.81 10.72
N LEU A 37 -11.35 36.37 9.55
CA LEU A 37 -11.60 34.96 9.27
C LEU A 37 -10.30 34.13 9.26
N LEU A 38 -9.28 34.61 8.58
CA LEU A 38 -7.96 33.99 8.56
C LEU A 38 -7.39 33.87 9.97
N LYS A 39 -7.47 34.95 10.74
CA LYS A 39 -7.04 34.95 12.13
C LYS A 39 -7.80 33.93 12.97
N LYS A 40 -9.13 33.82 12.81
CA LYS A 40 -9.93 32.82 13.51
C LYS A 40 -9.42 31.40 13.19
N LYS A 41 -9.11 31.09 11.92
CA LYS A 41 -8.58 29.79 11.49
C LYS A 41 -7.21 29.53 12.13
N ILE A 42 -6.31 30.51 12.13
CA ILE A 42 -5.00 30.41 12.76
C ILE A 42 -5.14 30.15 14.28
N ASP A 43 -5.97 30.95 14.96
CA ASP A 43 -6.20 30.85 16.41
C ASP A 43 -6.79 29.47 16.77
N ALA A 44 -7.69 28.92 15.94
CA ALA A 44 -8.26 27.60 16.14
C ALA A 44 -7.19 26.50 16.08
N VAL A 45 -6.28 26.54 15.09
CA VAL A 45 -5.17 25.59 15.00
C VAL A 45 -4.23 25.74 16.19
N LEU A 46 -3.84 26.96 16.54
CA LEU A 46 -2.93 27.22 17.67
C LEU A 46 -3.53 26.81 19.02
N ALA A 47 -4.84 26.98 19.19
CA ALA A 47 -5.55 26.58 20.41
C ALA A 47 -5.49 25.09 20.67
N THR A 48 -5.32 24.24 19.64
CA THR A 48 -5.12 22.79 19.82
C THR A 48 -3.80 22.45 20.49
N GLY A 49 -2.79 23.34 20.42
CA GLY A 49 -1.44 23.06 20.89
C GLY A 49 -0.62 22.17 19.95
N ALA A 50 -1.02 22.05 18.67
CA ALA A 50 -0.29 21.28 17.69
C ALA A 50 1.08 21.87 17.39
N THR A 51 2.13 21.05 17.38
CA THR A 51 3.50 21.42 16.98
C THR A 51 3.78 21.12 15.50
N ALA A 52 2.93 20.35 14.87
CA ALA A 52 2.98 20.05 13.45
C ALA A 52 1.57 19.92 12.89
N VAL A 53 1.34 20.47 11.68
CA VAL A 53 0.07 20.45 10.96
C VAL A 53 0.30 19.84 9.60
N PHE A 54 -0.48 18.80 9.27
CA PHE A 54 -0.47 18.12 7.98
C PHE A 54 -1.86 18.22 7.36
N SER A 55 -1.95 18.70 6.12
CA SER A 55 -3.22 18.90 5.42
C SER A 55 -3.24 18.16 4.09
N ALA A 56 -4.39 17.55 3.76
CA ALA A 56 -4.63 17.01 2.44
C ALA A 56 -4.78 18.11 1.39
N GLU A 57 -5.34 19.24 1.80
CA GLU A 57 -5.56 20.38 0.94
C GLU A 57 -4.40 21.38 0.99
N THR A 58 -4.34 22.27 0.03
CA THR A 58 -3.39 23.37 0.03
C THR A 58 -3.67 24.33 1.17
N ILE A 59 -2.60 24.91 1.72
CA ILE A 59 -2.69 25.88 2.83
C ILE A 59 -2.40 27.25 2.27
N GLU A 60 -3.23 28.22 2.59
CA GLU A 60 -3.01 29.59 2.16
C GLU A 60 -1.69 30.16 2.71
N PRO A 61 -0.90 30.90 1.89
CA PRO A 61 0.40 31.40 2.29
C PRO A 61 0.40 32.23 3.60
N SER A 62 -0.65 33.03 3.83
CA SER A 62 -0.77 33.84 5.06
C SER A 62 -0.93 32.95 6.31
N ILE A 63 -1.73 31.90 6.23
CA ILE A 63 -1.91 30.92 7.32
C ILE A 63 -0.61 30.12 7.52
N PHE A 64 0.01 29.68 6.42
CA PHE A 64 1.28 28.96 6.46
C PHE A 64 2.36 29.77 7.21
N HIS A 65 2.53 31.05 6.84
CA HIS A 65 3.52 31.90 7.49
C HIS A 65 3.20 32.14 8.96
N ALA A 66 1.93 32.44 9.30
CA ALA A 66 1.53 32.70 10.67
C ALA A 66 1.74 31.48 11.58
N LEU A 67 1.40 30.27 11.12
CA LEU A 67 1.63 29.03 11.87
C LEU A 67 3.11 28.71 12.00
N THR A 68 3.91 28.96 10.95
CA THR A 68 5.36 28.75 10.99
C THR A 68 6.04 29.74 11.96
N ASP A 69 5.64 31.01 11.95
CA ASP A 69 6.14 32.03 12.88
C ASP A 69 5.77 31.69 14.34
N ALA A 70 4.65 31.03 14.54
CA ALA A 70 4.25 30.49 15.86
C ALA A 70 5.02 29.22 16.27
N GLY A 71 5.95 28.72 15.43
CA GLY A 71 6.78 27.55 15.70
C GLY A 71 6.15 26.22 15.34
N CYS A 72 5.06 26.20 14.58
CA CYS A 72 4.47 24.98 14.07
C CYS A 72 5.15 24.56 12.75
N PHE A 73 5.44 23.27 12.59
CA PHE A 73 5.75 22.70 11.29
C PHE A 73 4.47 22.56 10.47
N VAL A 74 4.47 23.01 9.23
CA VAL A 74 3.26 23.02 8.37
C VAL A 74 3.55 22.39 7.02
N LEU A 75 2.72 21.44 6.61
CA LEU A 75 2.81 20.81 5.29
C LEU A 75 1.41 20.54 4.75
N GLY A 76 1.10 21.10 3.58
CA GLY A 76 -0.16 20.92 2.87
C GLY A 76 0.01 20.22 1.52
N GLY A 77 -1.12 19.88 0.90
CA GLY A 77 -1.14 19.22 -0.41
C GLY A 77 -0.73 17.75 -0.40
N LEU A 78 -0.89 17.07 0.74
CA LEU A 78 -0.64 15.64 0.86
C LEU A 78 -1.80 14.84 0.27
N GLU A 79 -1.51 13.68 -0.31
CA GLU A 79 -2.56 12.76 -0.70
C GLU A 79 -3.38 12.30 0.53
N ARG A 80 -4.70 12.17 0.36
CA ARG A 80 -5.60 11.75 1.44
C ARG A 80 -5.15 10.43 2.10
N ALA A 81 -4.68 9.46 1.31
CA ALA A 81 -4.14 8.21 1.83
C ALA A 81 -2.93 8.42 2.76
N GLY A 82 -2.06 9.40 2.44
CA GLY A 82 -0.95 9.78 3.30
C GLY A 82 -1.40 10.38 4.64
N ILE A 83 -2.45 11.21 4.63
CA ILE A 83 -3.04 11.75 5.88
C ILE A 83 -3.67 10.63 6.72
N GLU A 84 -4.37 9.68 6.11
CA GLU A 84 -4.94 8.51 6.79
C GLU A 84 -3.84 7.64 7.44
N ASP A 85 -2.73 7.43 6.75
CA ASP A 85 -1.58 6.71 7.29
C ASP A 85 -0.91 7.46 8.44
N LEU A 86 -0.74 8.79 8.31
CA LEU A 86 -0.22 9.64 9.39
C LEU A 86 -1.13 9.63 10.61
N ALA A 87 -2.44 9.74 10.43
CA ALA A 87 -3.41 9.67 11.51
C ALA A 87 -3.34 8.32 12.23
N ARG A 88 -3.30 7.22 11.47
CA ARG A 88 -3.18 5.86 12.02
C ARG A 88 -1.88 5.67 12.80
N ALA A 89 -0.74 6.13 12.24
CA ALA A 89 0.57 5.96 12.86
C ALA A 89 0.75 6.79 14.14
N SER A 90 0.18 7.99 14.16
CA SER A 90 0.30 8.93 15.29
C SER A 90 -0.79 8.76 16.36
N GLY A 91 -1.88 8.06 16.02
CA GLY A 91 -3.09 8.02 16.83
C GLY A 91 -3.92 9.32 16.77
N ALA A 92 -3.67 10.18 15.76
CA ALA A 92 -4.47 11.37 15.52
C ALA A 92 -5.85 11.02 15.00
N THR A 93 -6.83 11.88 15.28
CA THR A 93 -8.14 11.87 14.61
C THR A 93 -8.09 12.89 13.48
N MET A 94 -8.49 12.46 12.27
CA MET A 94 -8.59 13.38 11.13
C MET A 94 -9.66 14.43 11.39
N CYS A 95 -9.33 15.69 11.16
CA CYS A 95 -10.21 16.82 11.35
C CYS A 95 -10.77 17.26 9.99
N ASP A 96 -12.05 17.03 9.78
CA ASP A 96 -12.77 17.39 8.55
C ASP A 96 -13.33 18.83 8.62
N HIS A 97 -13.47 19.39 9.82
CA HIS A 97 -13.93 20.77 10.02
C HIS A 97 -13.08 21.45 11.11
N LEU A 98 -12.52 22.60 10.80
CA LEU A 98 -11.59 23.27 11.69
C LEU A 98 -12.25 23.76 12.99
N ASP A 99 -13.54 24.07 12.96
CA ASP A 99 -14.29 24.48 14.16
C ASP A 99 -14.42 23.33 15.21
N ASP A 100 -14.20 22.08 14.78
CA ASP A 100 -14.22 20.89 15.66
C ASP A 100 -12.81 20.52 16.17
N ALA A 101 -11.78 21.23 15.71
CA ALA A 101 -10.41 20.93 16.08
C ALA A 101 -10.15 21.18 17.57
N ASP A 102 -9.72 20.15 18.27
CA ASP A 102 -9.34 20.23 19.67
C ASP A 102 -8.08 19.42 20.00
N ALA A 103 -7.60 19.55 21.23
CA ALA A 103 -6.42 18.85 21.71
C ALA A 103 -6.57 17.32 21.74
N SER A 104 -7.78 16.78 21.76
CA SER A 104 -8.05 15.32 21.76
C SER A 104 -7.81 14.68 20.41
N MET A 105 -7.82 15.47 19.33
CA MET A 105 -7.55 15.02 17.97
C MET A 105 -6.06 14.91 17.65
N LEU A 106 -5.19 15.40 18.55
CA LEU A 106 -3.76 15.40 18.31
C LEU A 106 -3.15 13.99 18.38
N GLY A 107 -2.37 13.65 17.38
CA GLY A 107 -1.50 12.48 17.41
C GLY A 107 -0.09 12.80 17.89
N ALA A 108 0.64 11.76 18.32
CA ALA A 108 2.00 11.87 18.80
C ALA A 108 3.02 11.36 17.78
N PHE A 109 4.16 12.02 17.68
CA PHE A 109 5.33 11.56 16.93
C PHE A 109 6.60 11.77 17.78
N THR A 110 7.65 10.99 17.50
CA THR A 110 8.90 11.04 18.28
C THR A 110 9.86 12.08 17.75
N SER A 111 10.05 12.12 16.42
CA SER A 111 10.88 13.14 15.77
C SER A 111 10.36 13.45 14.37
N LEU A 112 10.69 14.66 13.92
CA LEU A 112 10.45 15.14 12.57
C LEU A 112 11.78 15.72 12.09
N GLU A 113 12.31 15.15 11.01
CA GLU A 113 13.63 15.50 10.46
C GLU A 113 13.53 15.65 8.95
N ILE A 114 14.24 16.64 8.41
CA ILE A 114 14.41 16.78 6.96
C ILE A 114 15.78 16.21 6.61
N GLU A 115 15.77 15.08 5.94
CA GLU A 115 16.96 14.44 5.41
C GLU A 115 17.23 14.95 3.99
N THR A 116 18.45 15.41 3.74
CA THR A 116 18.90 15.81 2.41
C THR A 116 19.81 14.72 1.86
N GLY A 117 19.44 14.19 0.69
CA GLY A 117 20.23 13.18 -0.04
C GLY A 117 20.50 13.60 -1.48
N GLU A 118 21.46 12.94 -2.12
CA GLU A 118 21.65 13.04 -3.55
C GLU A 118 20.80 11.96 -4.27
N GLY A 119 19.97 12.39 -5.22
CA GLY A 119 19.21 11.51 -6.10
C GLY A 119 19.74 11.56 -7.54
N LEU A 120 19.19 10.71 -8.41
CA LEU A 120 19.54 10.71 -9.84
C LEU A 120 19.33 12.06 -10.53
N ASP A 121 18.33 12.84 -10.07
CA ASP A 121 17.95 14.14 -10.61
C ASP A 121 18.49 15.33 -9.79
N GLY A 122 19.46 15.10 -8.87
CA GLY A 122 20.05 16.10 -8.01
C GLY A 122 19.67 15.96 -6.54
N ARG A 123 19.72 17.09 -5.81
CA ARG A 123 19.42 17.14 -4.38
C ARG A 123 17.95 16.80 -4.12
N ARG A 124 17.70 15.81 -3.27
CA ARG A 124 16.37 15.46 -2.79
C ARG A 124 16.26 15.75 -1.29
N GLU A 125 15.15 16.35 -0.91
CA GLU A 125 14.78 16.55 0.48
C GLU A 125 13.65 15.58 0.82
N ARG A 126 13.79 14.91 1.95
CA ARG A 126 12.84 13.93 2.45
C ARG A 126 12.45 14.31 3.86
N LEU A 127 11.15 14.41 4.09
CA LEU A 127 10.62 14.58 5.43
C LEU A 127 10.48 13.20 6.10
N CYS A 128 11.20 13.00 7.18
CA CYS A 128 11.17 11.77 7.97
C CYS A 128 10.43 12.01 9.29
N LEU A 129 9.26 11.38 9.42
CA LEU A 129 8.51 11.32 10.67
C LEU A 129 8.76 9.97 11.36
N ARG A 130 9.16 10.02 12.63
CA ARG A 130 9.34 8.82 13.44
C ARG A 130 8.24 8.74 14.50
N PHE A 131 7.66 7.58 14.63
CA PHE A 131 6.60 7.30 15.58
C PHE A 131 7.08 6.32 16.65
N GLY A 132 6.30 6.13 17.69
CA GLY A 132 6.55 5.10 18.68
C GLY A 132 6.39 3.68 18.15
N PRO A 133 6.84 2.65 18.86
CA PRO A 133 6.82 1.24 18.40
C PRO A 133 5.42 0.67 18.16
N GLN A 134 4.38 1.35 18.62
CA GLN A 134 2.98 0.95 18.47
C GLN A 134 2.31 1.54 17.20
N ALA A 135 3.03 2.30 16.41
CA ALA A 135 2.47 3.01 15.24
C ALA A 135 1.88 2.08 14.16
N GLY A 136 2.38 0.83 14.06
CA GLY A 136 1.88 -0.13 13.07
C GLY A 136 2.13 0.26 11.62
N LEU A 137 2.97 1.26 11.36
CA LEU A 137 3.34 1.75 10.04
C LEU A 137 4.85 1.71 9.86
N VAL A 138 5.29 1.15 8.73
CA VAL A 138 6.70 1.12 8.31
C VAL A 138 6.78 1.56 6.86
N THR A 139 7.62 2.53 6.56
CA THR A 139 7.92 2.92 5.19
C THR A 139 9.21 2.24 4.74
N LEU A 140 9.17 1.56 3.62
CA LEU A 140 10.34 0.97 2.97
C LEU A 140 10.75 1.88 1.82
N ASP A 141 11.93 2.46 1.93
CA ASP A 141 12.51 3.30 0.89
C ASP A 141 13.46 2.47 0.03
N VAL A 142 13.19 2.42 -1.27
CA VAL A 142 13.95 1.62 -2.24
C VAL A 142 14.75 2.55 -3.14
N GLY A 143 16.06 2.52 -2.98
CA GLY A 143 17.00 3.25 -3.84
C GLY A 143 17.53 2.39 -4.96
N GLY A 144 18.00 3.04 -6.05
CA GLY A 144 18.65 2.37 -7.18
C GLY A 144 19.13 3.36 -8.23
N GLY A 145 19.98 2.89 -9.12
CA GLY A 145 20.55 3.71 -10.19
C GLY A 145 19.69 3.83 -11.46
N ASP A 146 18.58 3.07 -11.55
CA ASP A 146 17.68 3.03 -12.69
C ASP A 146 16.24 2.92 -12.20
N GLY A 147 15.34 3.77 -12.74
CA GLY A 147 13.94 3.82 -12.36
C GLY A 147 13.21 2.50 -12.59
N ALA A 148 13.47 1.82 -13.70
CA ALA A 148 12.83 0.55 -14.02
C ALA A 148 13.25 -0.56 -13.04
N ALA A 149 14.51 -0.61 -12.63
CA ALA A 149 15.01 -1.56 -11.64
C ALA A 149 14.41 -1.29 -10.24
N VAL A 150 14.22 -0.02 -9.88
CA VAL A 150 13.59 0.39 -8.62
C VAL A 150 12.13 -0.04 -8.60
N GLU A 151 11.36 0.24 -9.67
CA GLU A 151 9.96 -0.16 -9.76
C GLU A 151 9.78 -1.68 -9.70
N GLU A 152 10.66 -2.44 -10.37
CA GLU A 152 10.62 -3.90 -10.30
C GLU A 152 10.94 -4.41 -8.89
N THR A 153 11.90 -3.77 -8.21
CA THR A 153 12.24 -4.12 -6.83
C THR A 153 11.06 -3.82 -5.89
N ILE A 154 10.39 -2.67 -6.04
CA ILE A 154 9.21 -2.30 -5.26
C ILE A 154 8.10 -3.35 -5.46
N ARG A 155 7.84 -3.76 -6.71
CA ARG A 155 6.84 -4.78 -7.04
C ARG A 155 7.19 -6.12 -6.37
N GLY A 156 8.44 -6.56 -6.50
CA GLY A 156 8.90 -7.81 -5.86
C GLY A 156 8.81 -7.79 -4.34
N LEU A 157 9.13 -6.65 -3.71
CA LEU A 157 8.97 -6.46 -2.26
C LEU A 157 7.50 -6.49 -1.85
N TYR A 158 6.62 -5.83 -2.60
CA TYR A 158 5.18 -5.85 -2.34
C TYR A 158 4.61 -7.27 -2.39
N ASP A 159 4.98 -8.03 -3.43
CA ASP A 159 4.54 -9.43 -3.58
C ASP A 159 5.07 -10.32 -2.44
N ALA A 160 6.32 -10.14 -2.04
CA ALA A 160 6.93 -10.88 -0.93
C ALA A 160 6.24 -10.57 0.41
N LEU A 161 6.02 -9.28 0.71
CA LEU A 161 5.33 -8.85 1.92
C LEU A 161 3.88 -9.34 1.97
N ARG A 162 3.18 -9.26 0.85
CA ARG A 162 1.80 -9.73 0.75
C ARG A 162 1.70 -11.24 0.95
N SER A 163 2.54 -12.01 0.28
CA SER A 163 2.60 -13.47 0.44
C SER A 163 2.93 -13.87 1.86
N THR A 164 3.91 -13.20 2.49
CA THR A 164 4.27 -13.46 3.88
C THR A 164 3.12 -13.13 4.84
N SER A 165 2.46 -11.99 4.63
CA SER A 165 1.30 -11.57 5.45
C SER A 165 0.14 -12.58 5.35
N LEU A 166 -0.17 -13.08 4.15
CA LEU A 166 -1.20 -14.10 3.96
C LEU A 166 -0.83 -15.40 4.65
N ALA A 167 0.42 -15.86 4.51
CA ALA A 167 0.90 -17.05 5.18
C ALA A 167 0.83 -16.95 6.72
N MET A 168 1.16 -15.77 7.25
CA MET A 168 1.06 -15.51 8.70
C MET A 168 -0.39 -15.46 9.19
N LYS A 169 -1.31 -14.93 8.40
CA LYS A 169 -2.74 -14.86 8.76
C LYS A 169 -3.39 -16.23 8.75
N SER A 170 -3.16 -17.04 7.71
CA SER A 170 -3.76 -18.36 7.57
C SER A 170 -3.06 -19.43 8.40
N GLY A 171 -1.78 -19.23 8.71
CA GLY A 171 -0.94 -20.24 9.39
C GLY A 171 -0.68 -21.49 8.54
N GLN A 172 -1.03 -21.47 7.25
CA GLN A 172 -0.91 -22.60 6.34
C GLN A 172 -0.14 -22.23 5.08
N VAL A 173 0.79 -23.11 4.70
CA VAL A 173 1.58 -22.98 3.49
C VAL A 173 1.65 -24.29 2.72
N VAL A 174 1.80 -24.22 1.42
CA VAL A 174 2.00 -25.35 0.53
C VAL A 174 3.31 -25.23 -0.24
N ARG A 175 3.80 -26.33 -0.78
CA ARG A 175 5.03 -26.32 -1.59
C ARG A 175 4.79 -25.61 -2.93
N GLY A 176 5.72 -24.73 -3.29
CA GLY A 176 5.76 -24.06 -4.57
C GLY A 176 6.31 -24.93 -5.70
N GLY A 177 6.80 -24.28 -6.77
CA GLY A 177 7.36 -24.97 -7.93
C GLY A 177 6.36 -25.87 -8.68
N GLY A 178 5.05 -25.60 -8.56
CA GLY A 178 4.00 -26.44 -9.15
C GLY A 178 3.78 -27.78 -8.44
N SER A 179 4.48 -28.06 -7.35
CA SER A 179 4.39 -29.31 -6.57
C SER A 179 2.95 -29.58 -6.10
N PHE A 180 2.36 -28.60 -5.42
CA PHE A 180 0.97 -28.73 -4.95
C PHE A 180 0.00 -28.97 -6.11
N HIS A 181 0.12 -28.20 -7.20
CA HIS A 181 -0.77 -28.31 -8.36
C HIS A 181 -0.68 -29.67 -9.04
N MET A 182 0.52 -30.24 -9.15
CA MET A 182 0.70 -31.59 -9.68
C MET A 182 0.07 -32.64 -8.76
N GLY A 183 0.29 -32.53 -7.46
CA GLY A 183 -0.32 -33.43 -6.48
C GLY A 183 -1.85 -33.37 -6.52
N ALA A 184 -2.42 -32.18 -6.56
CA ALA A 184 -3.87 -31.96 -6.68
C ALA A 184 -4.42 -32.50 -8.01
N SER A 185 -3.73 -32.26 -9.15
CA SER A 185 -4.12 -32.82 -10.44
C SER A 185 -4.20 -34.35 -10.41
N LEU A 186 -3.21 -35.01 -9.82
CA LEU A 186 -3.21 -36.46 -9.72
C LEU A 186 -4.34 -36.99 -8.83
N ALA A 187 -4.61 -36.35 -7.71
CA ALA A 187 -5.72 -36.71 -6.81
C ALA A 187 -7.09 -36.52 -7.50
N VAL A 188 -7.28 -35.44 -8.27
CA VAL A 188 -8.51 -35.22 -9.02
C VAL A 188 -8.67 -36.26 -10.13
N LYS A 189 -7.59 -36.64 -10.84
CA LYS A 189 -7.63 -37.71 -11.85
C LYS A 189 -8.01 -39.08 -11.23
N GLU A 190 -7.45 -39.40 -10.10
CA GLU A 190 -7.79 -40.62 -9.36
C GLU A 190 -9.27 -40.62 -8.95
N ALA A 191 -9.76 -39.50 -8.40
CA ALA A 191 -11.18 -39.37 -8.07
C ALA A 191 -12.09 -39.45 -9.31
N ALA A 192 -11.65 -38.96 -10.47
CA ALA A 192 -12.39 -39.01 -11.73
C ALA A 192 -12.58 -40.45 -12.25
N GLU A 193 -11.69 -41.38 -11.89
CA GLU A 193 -11.83 -42.80 -12.29
C GLU A 193 -13.09 -43.45 -11.70
N SER A 194 -13.56 -42.98 -10.56
CA SER A 194 -14.80 -43.45 -9.93
C SER A 194 -16.07 -42.82 -10.51
N GLN A 195 -15.96 -41.81 -11.36
CA GLN A 195 -17.09 -41.10 -11.97
C GLN A 195 -17.34 -41.55 -13.41
N ALA A 196 -18.56 -41.30 -13.90
CA ALA A 196 -18.96 -41.64 -15.25
C ALA A 196 -19.53 -40.41 -15.99
N GLY A 197 -19.51 -40.47 -17.31
CA GLY A 197 -20.19 -39.47 -18.14
C GLY A 197 -19.55 -38.09 -18.09
N ARG A 198 -20.39 -37.04 -18.02
CA ARG A 198 -19.95 -35.63 -18.12
C ARG A 198 -19.17 -35.17 -16.92
N GLU A 199 -19.46 -35.72 -15.75
CA GLU A 199 -18.75 -35.40 -14.49
C GLU A 199 -17.28 -35.77 -14.54
N ARG A 200 -16.98 -36.97 -15.05
CA ARG A 200 -15.61 -37.40 -15.29
C ARG A 200 -14.84 -36.46 -16.23
N LEU A 201 -15.48 -36.05 -17.34
CA LEU A 201 -14.84 -35.15 -18.30
C LEU A 201 -14.53 -33.79 -17.67
N ALA A 202 -15.43 -33.27 -16.83
CA ALA A 202 -15.22 -32.01 -16.14
C ALA A 202 -14.04 -32.11 -15.13
N MET A 203 -13.98 -33.20 -14.35
CA MET A 203 -12.88 -33.44 -13.41
C MET A 203 -11.53 -33.61 -14.13
N GLU A 204 -11.50 -34.34 -15.25
CA GLU A 204 -10.30 -34.49 -16.07
C GLU A 204 -9.84 -33.12 -16.67
N ALA A 205 -10.80 -32.28 -17.09
CA ALA A 205 -10.50 -30.93 -17.59
C ALA A 205 -9.91 -30.04 -16.49
N PHE A 206 -10.48 -30.09 -15.28
CA PHE A 206 -9.96 -29.36 -14.12
C PHE A 206 -8.56 -29.84 -13.74
N ALA A 207 -8.33 -31.13 -13.68
CA ALA A 207 -7.01 -31.70 -13.41
C ALA A 207 -5.97 -31.25 -14.45
N ARG A 208 -6.34 -31.16 -15.73
CA ARG A 208 -5.47 -30.59 -16.78
C ARG A 208 -5.19 -29.09 -16.56
N ALA A 209 -6.18 -28.32 -16.14
CA ALA A 209 -6.00 -26.92 -15.82
C ALA A 209 -4.99 -26.69 -14.68
N LEU A 210 -5.01 -27.52 -13.65
CA LEU A 210 -4.01 -27.48 -12.57
C LEU A 210 -2.57 -27.72 -13.09
N GLU A 211 -2.39 -28.56 -14.10
CA GLU A 211 -1.09 -28.82 -14.71
C GLU A 211 -0.55 -27.67 -15.56
N ASN A 212 -1.38 -26.67 -15.90
CA ASN A 212 -0.89 -25.48 -16.61
C ASN A 212 0.14 -24.69 -15.77
N ILE A 213 0.01 -24.68 -14.43
CA ILE A 213 0.95 -23.98 -13.59
C ILE A 213 2.37 -24.56 -13.70
N PRO A 214 2.62 -25.84 -13.41
CA PRO A 214 3.95 -26.42 -13.61
C PRO A 214 4.39 -26.38 -15.10
N SER A 215 3.48 -26.50 -16.05
CA SER A 215 3.79 -26.37 -17.46
C SER A 215 4.35 -25.00 -17.82
N THR A 216 3.76 -23.93 -17.28
CA THR A 216 4.22 -22.56 -17.49
C THR A 216 5.57 -22.32 -16.80
N LEU A 217 5.78 -22.89 -15.61
CA LEU A 217 7.09 -22.82 -14.93
C LEU A 217 8.19 -23.47 -15.78
N ALA A 218 7.93 -24.63 -16.36
CA ALA A 218 8.87 -25.29 -17.28
C ALA A 218 9.19 -24.41 -18.50
N GLN A 219 8.15 -23.81 -19.09
CA GLN A 219 8.33 -22.88 -20.23
C GLN A 219 9.16 -21.67 -19.87
N ASN A 220 8.92 -21.05 -18.71
CA ASN A 220 9.65 -19.87 -18.23
C ASN A 220 11.12 -20.20 -17.91
N ALA A 221 11.39 -21.43 -17.48
CA ALA A 221 12.74 -21.93 -17.27
C ALA A 221 13.45 -22.34 -18.58
N GLY A 222 12.78 -22.27 -19.73
CA GLY A 222 13.36 -22.59 -21.03
C GLY A 222 13.53 -24.08 -21.32
N VAL A 223 12.84 -24.95 -20.56
CA VAL A 223 12.90 -26.42 -20.76
C VAL A 223 11.66 -26.95 -21.46
N ASP A 224 11.75 -28.19 -21.99
CA ASP A 224 10.60 -28.82 -22.64
C ASP A 224 9.46 -29.06 -21.66
N ARG A 225 8.28 -28.54 -22.00
CA ARG A 225 7.08 -28.59 -21.15
C ARG A 225 6.58 -30.00 -20.93
N LEU A 226 6.56 -30.82 -22.00
CA LEU A 226 5.99 -32.15 -21.96
C LEU A 226 6.88 -33.10 -21.15
N ASP A 227 8.17 -33.09 -21.45
CA ASP A 227 9.13 -33.95 -20.76
C ASP A 227 9.20 -33.62 -19.26
N THR A 228 9.20 -32.33 -18.94
CA THR A 228 9.22 -31.86 -17.53
C THR A 228 7.94 -32.25 -16.78
N LEU A 229 6.75 -32.12 -17.41
CA LEU A 229 5.51 -32.57 -16.80
C LEU A 229 5.46 -34.08 -16.60
N LEU A 230 5.97 -34.87 -17.56
CA LEU A 230 6.03 -36.32 -17.45
C LEU A 230 6.97 -36.73 -16.31
N ALA A 231 8.13 -36.09 -16.18
CA ALA A 231 9.06 -36.32 -15.09
C ALA A 231 8.43 -35.97 -13.72
N LEU A 232 7.73 -34.82 -13.64
CA LEU A 232 7.08 -34.37 -12.41
C LEU A 232 5.95 -35.33 -11.99
N ARG A 233 5.12 -35.79 -12.93
CA ARG A 233 4.10 -36.82 -12.66
C ARG A 233 4.71 -38.12 -12.18
N ALA A 234 5.81 -38.57 -12.79
CA ALA A 234 6.51 -39.78 -12.40
C ALA A 234 7.06 -39.65 -10.96
N ALA A 235 7.68 -38.52 -10.63
CA ALA A 235 8.17 -38.23 -9.28
C ALA A 235 7.04 -38.33 -8.23
N HIS A 236 5.90 -37.68 -8.48
CA HIS A 236 4.75 -37.74 -7.56
C HIS A 236 4.18 -39.16 -7.41
N ARG A 237 4.08 -39.94 -8.50
CA ARG A 237 3.61 -41.32 -8.46
C ARG A 237 4.54 -42.24 -7.70
N THR A 238 5.84 -41.95 -7.68
CA THR A 238 6.83 -42.70 -6.87
C THR A 238 6.90 -42.25 -5.40
N GLY A 239 5.97 -41.36 -5.00
CA GLY A 239 5.85 -40.93 -3.59
C GLY A 239 6.63 -39.65 -3.25
N GLN A 240 7.29 -39.00 -4.22
CA GLN A 240 8.00 -37.73 -4.00
C GLN A 240 7.00 -36.54 -4.01
N LYS A 241 6.16 -36.46 -2.98
CA LYS A 241 5.06 -35.48 -2.89
C LYS A 241 5.53 -34.02 -2.85
N THR A 242 6.81 -33.77 -2.59
CA THR A 242 7.41 -32.42 -2.56
C THR A 242 8.15 -32.06 -3.85
N ALA A 243 8.15 -32.96 -4.85
CA ALA A 243 8.77 -32.70 -6.14
C ALA A 243 8.05 -31.53 -6.85
N GLY A 244 8.82 -30.62 -7.40
CA GLY A 244 8.37 -29.47 -8.16
C GLY A 244 9.43 -29.05 -9.17
N ILE A 245 9.21 -27.95 -9.87
CA ILE A 245 10.13 -27.41 -10.87
C ILE A 245 10.87 -26.24 -10.22
N ASP A 246 12.19 -26.32 -10.18
CA ASP A 246 13.04 -25.24 -9.67
C ASP A 246 13.29 -24.14 -10.73
N ALA A 247 14.04 -23.10 -10.36
CA ALA A 247 14.34 -21.97 -11.24
C ALA A 247 15.15 -22.37 -12.49
N THR A 248 15.79 -23.54 -12.49
CA THR A 248 16.55 -24.08 -13.64
C THR A 248 15.71 -24.97 -14.54
N GLY A 249 14.45 -25.22 -14.18
CA GLY A 249 13.57 -26.15 -14.88
C GLY A 249 13.75 -27.62 -14.48
N THR A 250 14.57 -27.89 -13.47
CA THR A 250 14.83 -29.26 -13.01
C THR A 250 13.74 -29.73 -12.06
N VAL A 251 13.28 -30.97 -12.26
CA VAL A 251 12.34 -31.60 -11.33
C VAL A 251 13.10 -32.11 -10.09
N SER A 252 12.86 -31.50 -8.97
CA SER A 252 13.53 -31.80 -7.69
C SER A 252 12.62 -31.54 -6.49
N PRO A 253 12.92 -32.09 -5.29
CA PRO A 253 12.18 -31.75 -4.08
C PRO A 253 12.33 -30.26 -3.75
N ILE A 254 11.21 -29.52 -3.76
CA ILE A 254 11.21 -28.08 -3.43
C ILE A 254 11.31 -27.93 -1.91
N GLN A 255 12.37 -27.28 -1.43
CA GLN A 255 12.62 -27.07 -0.01
C GLN A 255 12.39 -25.64 0.46
N SER A 256 12.70 -24.65 -0.38
CA SER A 256 12.77 -23.22 0.00
C SER A 256 11.59 -22.38 -0.50
N THR A 257 10.78 -22.89 -1.43
CA THR A 257 9.66 -22.12 -2.01
C THR A 257 8.34 -22.57 -1.42
N TRP A 258 7.67 -21.64 -0.76
CA TRP A 258 6.38 -21.85 -0.11
C TRP A 258 5.36 -20.84 -0.63
N LEU A 259 4.11 -21.26 -0.73
CA LEU A 259 2.98 -20.43 -1.10
C LEU A 259 1.95 -20.41 0.02
N PRO A 260 1.30 -19.29 0.31
CA PRO A 260 0.16 -19.27 1.23
C PRO A 260 -0.95 -20.18 0.72
N ALA A 261 -1.55 -20.98 1.57
CA ALA A 261 -2.64 -21.86 1.18
C ALA A 261 -3.87 -21.08 0.67
N ASP A 262 -4.15 -19.93 1.26
CA ASP A 262 -5.25 -19.04 0.88
C ASP A 262 -5.16 -18.57 -0.58
N THR A 263 -3.97 -18.35 -1.11
CA THR A 263 -3.79 -17.96 -2.52
C THR A 263 -4.36 -19.02 -3.47
N LEU A 264 -4.27 -20.29 -3.09
CA LEU A 264 -4.81 -21.39 -3.89
C LEU A 264 -6.31 -21.54 -3.71
N GLN A 265 -6.83 -21.30 -2.52
CA GLN A 265 -8.25 -21.35 -2.24
C GLN A 265 -9.00 -20.28 -3.05
N HIS A 266 -8.53 -19.04 -3.05
CA HIS A 266 -9.11 -17.95 -3.86
C HIS A 266 -8.95 -18.15 -5.38
N ALA A 267 -7.94 -18.90 -5.82
CA ALA A 267 -7.79 -19.22 -7.24
C ALA A 267 -8.76 -20.33 -7.72
N LEU A 268 -9.37 -21.05 -6.78
CA LEU A 268 -10.31 -22.16 -7.07
C LEU A 268 -11.79 -21.74 -6.93
N GLU A 269 -12.07 -20.61 -6.26
CA GLU A 269 -13.36 -19.94 -6.17
C GLU A 269 -13.64 -19.09 -7.43
#